data_1bb3cb76fb0fbb2961a63d9d254c7ac6
#
_entry.id   1bb3cb76fb0fbb2961a63d9d254c7ac6
#
_cell.length_a   1.000
_cell.length_b   1.000
_cell.length_c   1.000
_cell.angle_alpha   90.00
_cell.angle_beta   90.00
_cell.angle_gamma   90.00
#
_symmetry.space_group_name_H-M   'P 1'
#
loop_
_entity.id
_entity.type
_entity.pdbx_description
1 polymer ?
#
loop_
_entity_poly.entity_id
_entity_poly.type
_entity_poly.pdbx_seq_one_letter_code
_entity_poly.pdbx_strand_id
1 'polypeptide(L)'
;MNKFQTPLTDELKATLPLEVWNDVLEYISTVQFIQNLIAPEEERGYIKDRPVLTYKNEKGEDVPYEDGRKNIDITKPHILENMDFFRERAIFFEKTGKYTNIIPNGNPKSEYAQFWRDELYRWKHGLVRDDGEWIPGELYFYWNYAPIWLVEKAEGTKGDKKGERVRKFPKPWSGDYLFFHYVFAAKEEGKHGKLLKTRGVGFSFKTGSWSPRNMYVYPGTGNPNFHLASEKTFLSGDKGIWGKVLDTLDWISDNTPLPRMRLVDGKRAMEVQLGYEDDYGGRHGLLSSVFGISLKDNPDKARGVRGPLIHYEEDGLFPNLEKAWNVNRKAVEDGGVTFGFMLAGGTGGTEGASFEGSEKLFYNPNAYNIYGITNVYDKNTNGETICGFFWGAYLNRHNCYDLASGESDVIKALIEVCQDRYLVKYSSSDSRAITQKKAEECITPQEAVMRTEGTVFPVSDLKEYLEQISVRREAFLAEHYVGD
;
A
#
# COMPACT_ATOMS: atom_id res chain seq x y z
N MET A 1 23.14 8.58 -13.75
CA MET A 1 22.35 8.63 -12.50
C MET A 1 21.23 9.63 -12.69
N ASN A 2 20.02 9.32 -12.25
CA ASN A 2 18.87 10.21 -12.35
C ASN A 2 19.12 11.53 -11.61
N LYS A 3 18.69 12.66 -12.20
CA LYS A 3 18.88 14.02 -11.65
C LYS A 3 18.26 14.25 -10.27
N PHE A 4 17.30 13.41 -9.86
CA PHE A 4 16.65 13.47 -8.54
C PHE A 4 17.42 12.70 -7.45
N GLN A 5 18.41 11.88 -7.81
CA GLN A 5 19.16 11.10 -6.83
C GLN A 5 20.34 11.88 -6.30
N THR A 6 20.55 11.85 -5.00
CA THR A 6 21.75 12.38 -4.35
C THR A 6 23.00 11.71 -4.95
N PRO A 7 23.98 12.48 -5.48
CA PRO A 7 25.16 11.89 -6.08
C PRO A 7 26.11 11.31 -5.03
N LEU A 8 26.62 10.10 -5.31
CA LEU A 8 27.64 9.46 -4.47
C LEU A 8 29.03 10.03 -4.77
N THR A 9 29.39 11.10 -4.07
CA THR A 9 30.68 11.80 -4.25
C THR A 9 31.69 11.48 -3.12
N ASP A 10 32.96 11.73 -3.37
CA ASP A 10 34.00 11.60 -2.33
C ASP A 10 33.79 12.60 -1.17
N GLU A 11 33.24 13.78 -1.47
CA GLU A 11 32.86 14.74 -0.43
C GLU A 11 31.76 14.18 0.47
N LEU A 12 30.72 13.59 -0.11
CA LEU A 12 29.66 12.97 0.66
C LEU A 12 30.19 11.80 1.50
N LYS A 13 31.04 10.94 0.92
CA LYS A 13 31.69 9.84 1.62
C LYS A 13 32.49 10.34 2.85
N ALA A 14 33.19 11.44 2.72
CA ALA A 14 34.00 12.01 3.81
C ALA A 14 33.14 12.52 4.98
N THR A 15 31.86 12.77 4.79
CA THR A 15 30.90 13.20 5.84
C THR A 15 30.25 12.07 6.60
N LEU A 16 30.38 10.82 6.13
CA LEU A 16 29.68 9.65 6.67
C LEU A 16 30.66 8.70 7.38
N PRO A 17 30.19 7.99 8.45
CA PRO A 17 30.92 6.84 8.95
C PRO A 17 31.15 5.82 7.84
N LEU A 18 32.33 5.20 7.81
CA LEU A 18 32.69 4.24 6.75
C LEU A 18 31.71 3.05 6.69
N GLU A 19 31.20 2.60 7.86
CA GLU A 19 30.19 1.53 7.95
C GLU A 19 28.91 1.95 7.21
N VAL A 20 28.39 3.15 7.47
CA VAL A 20 27.20 3.68 6.79
C VAL A 20 27.39 3.72 5.28
N TRP A 21 28.54 4.21 4.84
CA TRP A 21 28.87 4.26 3.41
C TRP A 21 28.87 2.87 2.77
N ASN A 22 29.51 1.90 3.44
CA ASN A 22 29.57 0.53 2.93
C ASN A 22 28.19 -0.14 2.89
N ASP A 23 27.36 0.03 3.93
CA ASP A 23 25.98 -0.49 3.96
C ASP A 23 25.17 0.07 2.80
N VAL A 24 25.23 1.38 2.55
CA VAL A 24 24.53 2.02 1.41
C VAL A 24 24.97 1.41 0.08
N LEU A 25 26.29 1.25 -0.14
CA LEU A 25 26.81 0.64 -1.37
C LEU A 25 26.39 -0.82 -1.51
N GLU A 26 26.32 -1.56 -0.41
CA GLU A 26 25.87 -2.95 -0.41
C GLU A 26 24.42 -3.06 -0.88
N TYR A 27 23.46 -2.27 -0.31
CA TYR A 27 22.09 -2.28 -0.77
C TYR A 27 21.95 -1.87 -2.25
N ILE A 28 22.68 -0.85 -2.68
CA ILE A 28 22.69 -0.42 -4.09
C ILE A 28 23.19 -1.53 -5.02
N SER A 29 24.21 -2.28 -4.61
CA SER A 29 24.81 -3.32 -5.45
C SER A 29 24.06 -4.64 -5.44
N THR A 30 23.25 -4.91 -4.40
CA THR A 30 22.64 -6.23 -4.19
C THR A 30 21.12 -6.26 -4.37
N VAL A 31 20.41 -5.13 -4.28
CA VAL A 31 18.95 -5.07 -4.39
C VAL A 31 18.54 -4.53 -5.76
N GLN A 32 17.99 -5.39 -6.59
CA GLN A 32 17.63 -5.06 -7.99
C GLN A 32 16.61 -3.91 -8.07
N PHE A 33 15.64 -3.85 -7.16
CA PHE A 33 14.65 -2.78 -7.18
C PHE A 33 15.26 -1.42 -6.88
N ILE A 34 16.25 -1.34 -5.98
CA ILE A 34 17.02 -0.12 -5.71
C ILE A 34 17.80 0.30 -6.95
N GLN A 35 18.46 -0.66 -7.63
CA GLN A 35 19.17 -0.37 -8.89
C GLN A 35 18.20 0.19 -9.95
N ASN A 36 17.03 -0.41 -10.10
CA ASN A 36 16.00 0.06 -11.02
C ASN A 36 15.52 1.49 -10.69
N LEU A 37 15.40 1.85 -9.39
CA LEU A 37 14.98 3.18 -8.95
C LEU A 37 16.03 4.27 -9.22
N ILE A 38 17.30 3.97 -9.05
CA ILE A 38 18.39 4.96 -9.23
C ILE A 38 18.94 5.04 -10.66
N ALA A 39 18.57 4.10 -11.52
CA ALA A 39 18.99 4.07 -12.92
C ALA A 39 18.59 5.35 -13.66
N PRO A 40 19.32 5.76 -14.73
CA PRO A 40 18.89 6.82 -15.63
C PRO A 40 17.50 6.55 -16.20
N GLU A 41 16.76 7.58 -16.54
CA GLU A 41 15.40 7.47 -17.10
C GLU A 41 15.37 6.55 -18.34
N GLU A 42 16.40 6.63 -19.19
CA GLU A 42 16.52 5.82 -20.39
C GLU A 42 16.70 4.32 -20.10
N GLU A 43 17.28 3.98 -18.93
CA GLU A 43 17.57 2.60 -18.50
C GLU A 43 16.49 2.02 -17.58
N ARG A 44 15.60 2.85 -16.99
CA ARG A 44 14.58 2.43 -16.03
C ARG A 44 13.47 1.55 -16.61
N GLY A 45 13.56 1.14 -17.85
CA GLY A 45 12.46 0.48 -18.53
C GLY A 45 11.30 1.45 -18.80
N TYR A 46 11.56 2.78 -18.78
CA TYR A 46 10.67 3.75 -19.35
C TYR A 46 10.60 3.48 -20.85
N ILE A 47 9.67 2.64 -21.21
CA ILE A 47 9.34 2.40 -22.61
C ILE A 47 8.40 3.52 -22.98
N LYS A 48 8.89 4.48 -23.78
CA LYS A 48 8.10 5.59 -24.33
C LYS A 48 6.85 5.06 -25.02
N ASP A 49 6.95 3.88 -25.61
CA ASP A 49 5.91 3.17 -26.35
C ASP A 49 5.44 1.90 -25.60
N ARG A 50 5.10 2.05 -24.31
CA ARG A 50 4.49 0.94 -23.57
C ARG A 50 3.20 0.49 -24.27
N PRO A 51 2.97 -0.82 -24.42
CA PRO A 51 1.77 -1.32 -25.04
C PRO A 51 0.52 -0.91 -24.24
N VAL A 52 -0.60 -0.79 -24.93
CA VAL A 52 -1.90 -0.65 -24.27
C VAL A 52 -2.15 -1.88 -23.40
N LEU A 53 -2.62 -1.66 -22.19
CA LEU A 53 -2.98 -2.74 -21.27
C LEU A 53 -4.12 -3.57 -21.88
N THR A 54 -4.01 -4.88 -21.79
CA THR A 54 -5.04 -5.82 -22.24
C THR A 54 -5.70 -6.53 -21.06
N TYR A 55 -6.92 -6.98 -21.27
CA TYR A 55 -7.63 -7.88 -20.36
C TYR A 55 -8.10 -9.13 -21.09
N LYS A 56 -8.36 -10.22 -20.39
CA LYS A 56 -8.94 -11.44 -20.98
C LYS A 56 -10.46 -11.30 -21.08
N ASN A 57 -10.98 -11.43 -22.31
CA ASN A 57 -12.43 -11.50 -22.52
C ASN A 57 -13.00 -12.89 -22.12
N GLU A 58 -14.31 -13.07 -22.23
CA GLU A 58 -15.00 -14.33 -21.92
C GLU A 58 -14.46 -15.54 -22.71
N LYS A 59 -13.82 -15.31 -23.86
CA LYS A 59 -13.20 -16.36 -24.71
C LYS A 59 -11.74 -16.62 -24.36
N GLY A 60 -11.17 -15.89 -23.38
CA GLY A 60 -9.76 -15.95 -23.02
C GLY A 60 -8.81 -15.22 -23.97
N GLU A 61 -9.33 -14.39 -24.87
CA GLU A 61 -8.53 -13.58 -25.81
C GLU A 61 -8.07 -12.29 -25.16
N ASP A 62 -6.85 -11.82 -25.49
CA ASP A 62 -6.33 -10.54 -25.04
C ASP A 62 -7.00 -9.38 -25.81
N VAL A 63 -7.74 -8.55 -25.11
CA VAL A 63 -8.42 -7.38 -25.68
C VAL A 63 -7.84 -6.12 -25.04
N PRO A 64 -7.43 -5.12 -25.82
CA PRO A 64 -6.95 -3.86 -25.29
C PRO A 64 -8.07 -3.05 -24.62
N TYR A 65 -7.73 -2.35 -23.53
CA TYR A 65 -8.65 -1.38 -22.94
C TYR A 65 -8.95 -0.24 -23.91
N GLU A 66 -10.21 0.08 -24.12
CA GLU A 66 -10.68 1.09 -25.08
C GLU A 66 -10.18 2.51 -24.75
N ASP A 67 -9.92 2.79 -23.48
CA ASP A 67 -9.40 4.08 -23.01
C ASP A 67 -7.90 4.26 -23.24
N GLY A 68 -7.22 3.29 -23.86
CA GLY A 68 -5.82 3.38 -24.25
C GLY A 68 -4.82 3.36 -23.10
N ARG A 69 -5.24 2.97 -21.87
CA ARG A 69 -4.34 2.90 -20.72
C ARG A 69 -3.16 1.98 -20.98
N LYS A 70 -1.98 2.45 -20.60
CA LYS A 70 -0.71 1.73 -20.83
C LYS A 70 -0.44 0.68 -19.76
N ASN A 71 0.24 -0.38 -20.16
CA ASN A 71 0.73 -1.40 -19.22
C ASN A 71 1.78 -0.81 -18.25
N ILE A 72 1.75 -1.23 -16.99
CA ILE A 72 2.66 -0.80 -15.93
C ILE A 72 3.42 -2.03 -15.40
N ASP A 73 4.74 -1.99 -15.46
CA ASP A 73 5.59 -2.96 -14.78
C ASP A 73 5.94 -2.42 -13.38
N ILE A 74 5.30 -2.98 -12.36
CA ILE A 74 5.49 -2.55 -10.96
C ILE A 74 6.86 -2.92 -10.38
N THR A 75 7.61 -3.79 -11.03
CA THR A 75 8.99 -4.13 -10.66
C THR A 75 10.01 -3.16 -11.26
N LYS A 76 9.59 -2.39 -12.26
CA LYS A 76 10.37 -1.33 -12.91
C LYS A 76 9.68 0.00 -12.68
N PRO A 77 10.17 0.80 -11.74
CA PRO A 77 9.49 2.03 -11.35
C PRO A 77 9.36 2.99 -12.53
N HIS A 78 8.14 3.35 -12.79
CA HIS A 78 7.77 4.36 -13.75
C HIS A 78 7.53 5.69 -13.03
N ILE A 79 8.04 6.78 -13.62
CA ILE A 79 7.79 8.13 -13.12
C ILE A 79 6.54 8.66 -13.80
N LEU A 80 5.52 8.93 -13.01
CA LEU A 80 4.32 9.56 -13.49
C LEU A 80 4.53 11.07 -13.56
N GLU A 81 4.81 11.58 -14.74
CA GLU A 81 4.90 13.03 -14.96
C GLU A 81 3.53 13.70 -14.80
N ASN A 82 3.53 14.98 -14.42
CA ASN A 82 2.31 15.79 -14.31
C ASN A 82 1.24 15.19 -13.38
N MET A 83 1.64 14.79 -12.17
CA MET A 83 0.73 14.22 -11.17
C MET A 83 -0.45 15.13 -10.81
N ASP A 84 -0.32 16.44 -11.00
CA ASP A 84 -1.39 17.41 -10.75
C ASP A 84 -2.64 17.16 -11.62
N PHE A 85 -2.46 16.59 -12.84
CA PHE A 85 -3.59 16.14 -13.66
C PHE A 85 -4.47 15.14 -12.90
N PHE A 86 -3.86 14.19 -12.23
CA PHE A 86 -4.56 13.14 -11.48
C PHE A 86 -5.10 13.62 -10.13
N ARG A 87 -4.68 14.80 -9.66
CA ARG A 87 -5.10 15.44 -8.40
C ARG A 87 -5.95 16.69 -8.60
N GLU A 88 -6.44 16.91 -9.80
CA GLU A 88 -7.18 18.11 -10.17
C GLU A 88 -8.31 18.45 -9.18
N ARG A 89 -9.04 17.45 -8.69
CA ARG A 89 -10.15 17.66 -7.76
C ARG A 89 -9.68 18.12 -6.38
N ALA A 90 -8.61 17.52 -5.86
CA ALA A 90 -8.00 17.96 -4.61
C ALA A 90 -7.46 19.39 -4.72
N ILE A 91 -6.72 19.70 -5.77
CA ILE A 91 -6.15 21.03 -6.03
C ILE A 91 -7.27 22.08 -6.17
N PHE A 92 -8.34 21.74 -6.89
CA PHE A 92 -9.49 22.62 -7.03
C PHE A 92 -10.20 22.87 -5.68
N PHE A 93 -10.37 21.81 -4.87
CA PHE A 93 -10.96 21.90 -3.56
C PHE A 93 -10.11 22.75 -2.61
N GLU A 94 -8.79 22.56 -2.59
CA GLU A 94 -7.87 23.36 -1.76
C GLU A 94 -7.94 24.86 -2.10
N LYS A 95 -8.21 25.20 -3.37
CA LYS A 95 -8.35 26.61 -3.81
C LYS A 95 -9.72 27.22 -3.55
N THR A 96 -10.78 26.42 -3.57
CA THR A 96 -12.16 26.95 -3.63
C THR A 96 -13.07 26.49 -2.49
N GLY A 97 -12.66 25.48 -1.71
CA GLY A 97 -13.48 24.84 -0.69
C GLY A 97 -14.62 23.98 -1.22
N LYS A 98 -14.61 23.63 -2.52
CA LYS A 98 -15.63 22.80 -3.16
C LYS A 98 -15.07 22.04 -4.35
N TYR A 99 -15.73 20.95 -4.76
CA TYR A 99 -15.26 20.10 -5.86
C TYR A 99 -15.62 20.62 -7.26
N THR A 100 -16.59 21.53 -7.37
CA THR A 100 -17.03 22.10 -8.63
C THR A 100 -17.64 23.49 -8.43
N ASN A 101 -17.59 24.35 -9.46
CA ASN A 101 -18.30 25.63 -9.52
C ASN A 101 -19.68 25.50 -10.15
N ILE A 102 -20.05 24.31 -10.69
CA ILE A 102 -21.38 24.08 -11.25
C ILE A 102 -22.41 24.24 -10.14
N ILE A 103 -23.43 25.03 -10.41
CA ILE A 103 -24.50 25.32 -9.42
C ILE A 103 -25.30 24.05 -9.15
N PRO A 104 -25.48 23.66 -7.87
CA PRO A 104 -26.28 22.49 -7.50
C PRO A 104 -27.69 22.57 -8.10
N ASN A 105 -28.11 21.49 -8.73
CA ASN A 105 -29.42 21.36 -9.38
C ASN A 105 -29.98 19.96 -9.16
N GLY A 106 -31.20 19.86 -8.66
CA GLY A 106 -31.88 18.59 -8.37
C GLY A 106 -32.34 17.82 -9.62
N ASN A 107 -32.20 18.36 -10.83
CA ASN A 107 -32.52 17.64 -12.05
C ASN A 107 -31.47 16.57 -12.36
N PRO A 108 -31.83 15.27 -12.45
CA PRO A 108 -30.90 14.20 -12.75
C PRO A 108 -30.16 14.32 -14.10
N LYS A 109 -30.71 15.14 -15.02
CA LYS A 109 -30.09 15.44 -16.33
C LYS A 109 -29.26 16.70 -16.33
N SER A 110 -29.10 17.39 -15.19
CA SER A 110 -28.30 18.61 -15.09
C SER A 110 -26.81 18.33 -15.28
N GLU A 111 -26.06 19.36 -15.65
CA GLU A 111 -24.60 19.34 -15.70
C GLU A 111 -24.00 18.97 -14.31
N TYR A 112 -24.62 19.47 -13.24
CA TYR A 112 -24.21 19.11 -11.86
C TYR A 112 -24.34 17.62 -11.58
N ALA A 113 -25.47 17.01 -11.97
CA ALA A 113 -25.68 15.57 -11.81
C ALA A 113 -24.75 14.75 -12.72
N GLN A 114 -24.43 15.26 -13.93
CA GLN A 114 -23.47 14.60 -14.82
C GLN A 114 -22.07 14.64 -14.22
N PHE A 115 -21.61 15.78 -13.72
CA PHE A 115 -20.32 15.90 -13.05
C PHE A 115 -20.14 14.81 -11.95
N TRP A 116 -21.15 14.59 -11.09
CA TRP A 116 -21.02 13.60 -10.03
C TRP A 116 -21.11 12.15 -10.53
N ARG A 117 -21.81 11.90 -11.62
CA ARG A 117 -21.75 10.57 -12.28
C ARG A 117 -20.36 10.29 -12.85
N ASP A 118 -19.74 11.28 -13.47
CA ASP A 118 -18.38 11.16 -14.00
C ASP A 118 -17.37 10.96 -12.89
N GLU A 119 -17.53 11.65 -11.75
CA GLU A 119 -16.66 11.42 -10.58
C GLU A 119 -16.84 10.02 -10.00
N LEU A 120 -18.08 9.52 -9.84
CA LEU A 120 -18.33 8.15 -9.40
C LEU A 120 -17.77 7.11 -10.39
N TYR A 121 -17.82 7.40 -11.70
CA TYR A 121 -17.17 6.56 -12.71
C TYR A 121 -15.64 6.53 -12.50
N ARG A 122 -15.01 7.69 -12.27
CA ARG A 122 -13.57 7.78 -11.95
C ARG A 122 -13.21 7.10 -10.64
N TRP A 123 -14.06 7.18 -9.63
CA TRP A 123 -13.86 6.43 -8.39
C TRP A 123 -13.82 4.93 -8.64
N LYS A 124 -14.59 4.44 -9.59
CA LYS A 124 -14.67 3.02 -9.91
C LYS A 124 -13.54 2.56 -10.86
N HIS A 125 -13.33 3.30 -11.94
CA HIS A 125 -12.50 2.87 -13.05
C HIS A 125 -11.13 3.57 -13.13
N GLY A 126 -10.92 4.62 -12.36
CA GLY A 126 -9.71 5.42 -12.40
C GLY A 126 -9.79 6.57 -13.41
N LEU A 127 -8.65 7.18 -13.65
CA LEU A 127 -8.49 8.30 -14.57
C LEU A 127 -7.36 8.00 -15.55
N VAL A 128 -7.65 8.11 -16.82
CA VAL A 128 -6.69 7.93 -17.93
C VAL A 128 -6.45 9.28 -18.59
N ARG A 129 -5.20 9.58 -18.91
CA ARG A 129 -4.77 10.76 -19.64
C ARG A 129 -4.61 10.41 -21.12
N ASP A 130 -4.68 11.40 -22.00
CA ASP A 130 -4.65 11.22 -23.46
C ASP A 130 -3.39 10.48 -23.98
N ASP A 131 -2.29 10.54 -23.23
CA ASP A 131 -1.06 9.81 -23.53
C ASP A 131 -1.06 8.35 -23.05
N GLY A 132 -2.16 7.90 -22.44
CA GLY A 132 -2.34 6.57 -21.89
C GLY A 132 -1.80 6.38 -20.46
N GLU A 133 -1.24 7.42 -19.85
CA GLU A 133 -0.92 7.37 -18.41
C GLU A 133 -2.21 7.36 -17.58
N TRP A 134 -2.21 6.59 -16.51
CA TRP A 134 -3.44 6.39 -15.75
C TRP A 134 -3.20 6.00 -14.30
N ILE A 135 -4.24 6.18 -13.49
CA ILE A 135 -4.27 5.72 -12.10
C ILE A 135 -5.55 4.92 -11.82
N PRO A 136 -5.50 3.84 -11.00
CA PRO A 136 -6.68 3.10 -10.58
C PRO A 136 -7.66 3.94 -9.76
N GLY A 137 -8.93 3.50 -9.73
CA GLY A 137 -9.99 4.23 -9.04
C GLY A 137 -9.77 4.39 -7.54
N GLU A 138 -9.15 3.42 -6.88
CA GLU A 138 -8.75 3.49 -5.49
C GLU A 138 -7.75 4.62 -5.23
N LEU A 139 -6.75 4.76 -6.10
CA LEU A 139 -5.75 5.82 -6.00
C LEU A 139 -6.34 7.19 -6.33
N TYR A 140 -7.17 7.27 -7.38
CA TYR A 140 -7.88 8.49 -7.74
C TYR A 140 -8.71 9.00 -6.55
N PHE A 141 -9.50 8.11 -5.92
CA PHE A 141 -10.29 8.45 -4.75
C PHE A 141 -9.42 8.90 -3.57
N TYR A 142 -8.37 8.15 -3.26
CA TYR A 142 -7.46 8.45 -2.15
C TYR A 142 -6.84 9.84 -2.30
N TRP A 143 -6.32 10.18 -3.47
CA TRP A 143 -5.67 11.47 -3.70
C TRP A 143 -6.64 12.66 -3.76
N ASN A 144 -7.91 12.45 -4.14
CA ASN A 144 -8.84 13.54 -4.40
C ASN A 144 -9.98 13.67 -3.37
N TYR A 145 -10.33 12.59 -2.66
CA TYR A 145 -11.52 12.56 -1.80
C TYR A 145 -11.26 12.07 -0.38
N ALA A 146 -10.03 11.72 -0.03
CA ALA A 146 -9.68 11.21 1.28
C ALA A 146 -8.59 12.06 1.97
N PRO A 147 -8.89 13.28 2.43
CA PRO A 147 -7.91 14.08 3.14
C PRO A 147 -7.52 13.40 4.46
N ILE A 148 -6.23 13.43 4.76
CA ILE A 148 -5.61 12.78 5.91
C ILE A 148 -5.07 13.80 6.91
N TRP A 149 -4.88 13.37 8.15
CA TRP A 149 -4.25 14.17 9.17
C TRP A 149 -2.73 14.10 9.03
N LEU A 150 -2.12 15.23 8.69
CA LEU A 150 -0.67 15.42 8.59
C LEU A 150 -0.18 16.30 9.75
N VAL A 151 1.12 16.19 10.05
CA VAL A 151 1.80 17.13 10.94
C VAL A 151 2.61 18.07 10.07
N GLU A 152 2.31 19.35 10.14
CA GLU A 152 3.04 20.40 9.43
C GLU A 152 3.68 21.36 10.43
N LYS A 153 4.67 22.13 9.97
CA LYS A 153 5.30 23.18 10.79
C LYS A 153 4.24 24.25 11.10
N ALA A 154 4.07 24.58 12.36
CA ALA A 154 3.12 25.62 12.75
C ALA A 154 3.58 26.99 12.24
N GLU A 155 2.70 27.72 11.54
CA GLU A 155 2.99 29.06 11.01
C GLU A 155 3.36 30.02 12.15
N GLY A 156 4.37 30.86 11.90
CA GLY A 156 4.83 31.91 12.84
C GLY A 156 5.66 31.43 14.02
N THR A 157 5.98 30.13 14.13
CA THR A 157 6.84 29.63 15.21
C THR A 157 8.32 29.75 14.85
N LYS A 158 9.11 30.43 15.72
CA LYS A 158 10.57 30.40 15.67
C LYS A 158 11.04 29.06 16.24
N GLY A 159 11.51 28.16 15.36
CA GLY A 159 12.07 26.86 15.72
C GLY A 159 11.48 25.71 14.90
N ASP A 160 12.31 24.74 14.53
CA ASP A 160 11.96 23.67 13.59
C ASP A 160 11.19 22.49 14.21
N LYS A 161 10.86 22.55 15.51
CA LYS A 161 10.35 21.39 16.28
C LYS A 161 8.88 21.43 16.64
N LYS A 162 8.15 22.55 16.39
CA LYS A 162 6.73 22.64 16.74
C LYS A 162 5.87 22.48 15.51
N GLY A 163 5.13 21.36 15.45
CA GLY A 163 4.16 21.05 14.40
C GLY A 163 2.73 21.13 14.88
N GLU A 164 1.80 21.36 13.98
CA GLU A 164 0.36 21.24 14.19
C GLU A 164 -0.23 20.13 13.31
N ARG A 165 -1.32 19.54 13.75
CA ARG A 165 -2.07 18.57 12.95
C ARG A 165 -3.02 19.32 12.02
N VAL A 166 -2.83 19.12 10.73
CA VAL A 166 -3.67 19.70 9.69
C VAL A 166 -4.30 18.61 8.84
N ARG A 167 -5.52 18.87 8.36
CA ARG A 167 -6.21 17.96 7.44
C ARG A 167 -5.96 18.41 6.01
N LYS A 168 -5.25 17.62 5.22
CA LYS A 168 -4.91 17.92 3.82
C LYS A 168 -5.04 16.67 2.95
N PHE A 169 -5.21 16.88 1.65
CA PHE A 169 -5.14 15.77 0.71
C PHE A 169 -3.75 15.14 0.69
N PRO A 170 -3.68 13.81 0.48
CA PRO A 170 -2.40 13.13 0.39
C PRO A 170 -1.53 13.74 -0.71
N LYS A 171 -0.23 13.84 -0.43
CA LYS A 171 0.75 14.18 -1.46
C LYS A 171 0.92 12.99 -2.39
N PRO A 172 1.22 13.21 -3.68
CA PRO A 172 1.49 12.12 -4.59
C PRO A 172 2.81 11.45 -4.21
N TRP A 173 2.76 10.13 -4.08
CA TRP A 173 3.93 9.30 -3.82
C TRP A 173 4.07 8.24 -4.91
N SER A 174 5.29 8.04 -5.40
CA SER A 174 5.59 6.95 -6.33
C SER A 174 5.25 5.57 -5.75
N GLY A 175 5.43 5.39 -4.45
CA GLY A 175 5.02 4.18 -3.74
C GLY A 175 3.50 3.95 -3.76
N ASP A 176 2.68 5.02 -3.65
CA ASP A 176 1.22 4.90 -3.81
C ASP A 176 0.86 4.41 -5.21
N TYR A 177 1.46 5.02 -6.23
CA TYR A 177 1.27 4.65 -7.62
C TYR A 177 1.56 3.16 -7.85
N LEU A 178 2.74 2.70 -7.46
CA LEU A 178 3.14 1.29 -7.60
C LEU A 178 2.23 0.33 -6.83
N PHE A 179 1.89 0.67 -5.59
CA PHE A 179 1.02 -0.16 -4.75
C PHE A 179 -0.38 -0.32 -5.35
N PHE A 180 -1.02 0.77 -5.77
CA PHE A 180 -2.37 0.65 -6.32
C PHE A 180 -2.39 0.01 -7.70
N HIS A 181 -1.32 0.12 -8.49
CA HIS A 181 -1.18 -0.68 -9.72
C HIS A 181 -0.98 -2.18 -9.43
N TYR A 182 -0.24 -2.53 -8.37
CA TYR A 182 -0.17 -3.90 -7.89
C TYR A 182 -1.55 -4.43 -7.51
N VAL A 183 -2.33 -3.66 -6.76
CA VAL A 183 -3.70 -4.02 -6.38
C VAL A 183 -4.59 -4.19 -7.62
N PHE A 184 -4.49 -3.28 -8.57
CA PHE A 184 -5.25 -3.38 -9.82
C PHE A 184 -4.90 -4.67 -10.58
N ALA A 185 -3.62 -4.95 -10.80
CA ALA A 185 -3.18 -6.17 -11.49
C ALA A 185 -3.64 -7.43 -10.77
N ALA A 186 -3.58 -7.45 -9.44
CA ALA A 186 -4.06 -8.57 -8.64
C ALA A 186 -5.57 -8.82 -8.86
N LYS A 187 -6.38 -7.76 -8.90
CA LYS A 187 -7.84 -7.85 -9.12
C LYS A 187 -8.18 -8.32 -10.52
N GLU A 188 -7.49 -7.80 -11.55
CA GLU A 188 -7.71 -8.21 -12.93
C GLU A 188 -7.41 -9.70 -13.15
N GLU A 189 -6.42 -10.25 -12.43
CA GLU A 189 -6.12 -11.68 -12.47
C GLU A 189 -6.95 -12.54 -11.51
N GLY A 190 -7.95 -11.96 -10.84
CA GLY A 190 -8.74 -12.69 -9.86
C GLY A 190 -7.93 -13.21 -8.67
N LYS A 191 -6.84 -12.53 -8.34
CA LYS A 191 -5.95 -12.85 -7.22
C LYS A 191 -6.10 -11.83 -6.09
N HIS A 192 -5.44 -12.11 -4.97
CA HIS A 192 -5.44 -11.30 -3.77
C HIS A 192 -4.12 -10.54 -3.62
N GLY A 193 -4.08 -9.59 -2.67
CA GLY A 193 -2.90 -8.76 -2.43
C GLY A 193 -2.19 -9.09 -1.11
N LYS A 194 -0.87 -9.03 -1.12
CA LYS A 194 -0.03 -9.10 0.07
C LYS A 194 1.02 -7.99 0.04
N LEU A 195 1.07 -7.20 1.11
CA LEU A 195 2.04 -6.13 1.30
C LEU A 195 2.90 -6.37 2.55
N LEU A 196 4.22 -6.34 2.39
CA LEU A 196 5.14 -6.04 3.48
C LEU A 196 5.61 -4.60 3.35
N LYS A 197 5.66 -3.86 4.46
CA LYS A 197 5.93 -2.44 4.42
C LYS A 197 6.82 -1.95 5.55
N THR A 198 7.59 -0.91 5.29
CA THR A 198 8.18 -0.07 6.32
C THR A 198 7.11 0.70 7.09
N ARG A 199 7.46 1.19 8.27
CA ARG A 199 6.59 2.06 9.08
C ARG A 199 6.38 3.43 8.43
N GLY A 200 5.20 4.02 8.63
CA GLY A 200 4.93 5.43 8.25
C GLY A 200 4.45 5.66 6.83
N VAL A 201 4.20 4.61 6.03
CA VAL A 201 3.72 4.76 4.64
C VAL A 201 2.22 5.10 4.51
N GLY A 202 1.53 5.35 5.62
CA GLY A 202 0.11 5.74 5.59
C GLY A 202 -0.85 4.64 5.12
N PHE A 203 -0.48 3.36 5.27
CA PHE A 203 -1.25 2.23 4.77
C PHE A 203 -2.70 2.20 5.28
N SER A 204 -2.90 2.38 6.58
CA SER A 204 -4.25 2.42 7.17
C SER A 204 -5.11 3.60 6.70
N PHE A 205 -4.52 4.71 6.21
CA PHE A 205 -5.28 5.79 5.56
C PHE A 205 -5.76 5.35 4.17
N LYS A 206 -4.91 4.67 3.41
CA LYS A 206 -5.24 4.15 2.08
C LYS A 206 -6.37 3.11 2.16
N THR A 207 -6.20 2.10 3.00
CA THR A 207 -7.19 1.02 3.17
C THR A 207 -8.45 1.49 3.89
N GLY A 208 -8.33 2.42 4.86
CA GLY A 208 -9.46 3.04 5.55
C GLY A 208 -10.32 3.92 4.65
N SER A 209 -9.74 4.55 3.62
CA SER A 209 -10.50 5.32 2.63
C SER A 209 -11.13 4.43 1.54
N TRP A 210 -10.57 3.26 1.31
CA TRP A 210 -11.02 2.36 0.25
C TRP A 210 -12.42 1.78 0.52
N SER A 211 -12.71 1.34 1.74
CA SER A 211 -14.04 0.82 2.08
C SER A 211 -15.16 1.86 1.94
N PRO A 212 -15.03 3.13 2.40
CA PRO A 212 -15.98 4.20 2.08
C PRO A 212 -16.22 4.38 0.58
N ARG A 213 -15.16 4.43 -0.23
CA ARG A 213 -15.30 4.48 -1.69
C ARG A 213 -16.16 3.32 -2.21
N ASN A 214 -15.85 2.10 -1.77
CA ASN A 214 -16.58 0.91 -2.20
C ASN A 214 -18.07 0.98 -1.86
N MET A 215 -18.44 1.60 -0.73
CA MET A 215 -19.84 1.76 -0.35
C MET A 215 -20.65 2.58 -1.38
N TYR A 216 -20.01 3.48 -2.11
CA TYR A 216 -20.65 4.29 -3.16
C TYR A 216 -20.55 3.65 -4.56
N VAL A 217 -19.45 2.98 -4.88
CA VAL A 217 -19.24 2.41 -6.23
C VAL A 217 -19.78 0.99 -6.38
N TYR A 218 -20.04 0.29 -5.26
CA TYR A 218 -20.62 -1.04 -5.20
C TYR A 218 -21.79 -1.07 -4.20
N PRO A 219 -22.88 -0.31 -4.46
CA PRO A 219 -24.01 -0.24 -3.53
C PRO A 219 -24.73 -1.60 -3.39
N GLY A 220 -25.45 -1.73 -2.28
CA GLY A 220 -26.29 -2.89 -1.99
C GLY A 220 -25.83 -3.72 -0.79
N THR A 221 -26.76 -4.46 -0.19
CA THR A 221 -26.53 -5.31 0.99
C THR A 221 -25.61 -6.49 0.72
N GLY A 222 -25.45 -6.89 -0.55
CA GLY A 222 -24.58 -8.00 -0.96
C GLY A 222 -23.09 -7.65 -1.01
N ASN A 223 -22.71 -6.39 -0.78
CA ASN A 223 -21.35 -5.89 -0.93
C ASN A 223 -20.78 -5.26 0.36
N PRO A 224 -20.77 -5.96 1.51
CA PRO A 224 -20.15 -5.45 2.72
C PRO A 224 -18.61 -5.43 2.59
N ASN A 225 -17.96 -4.44 3.20
CA ASN A 225 -16.51 -4.36 3.30
C ASN A 225 -16.07 -4.72 4.72
N PHE A 226 -14.90 -5.33 4.85
CA PHE A 226 -14.41 -5.80 6.14
C PHE A 226 -12.99 -5.32 6.41
N HIS A 227 -12.77 -4.82 7.64
CA HIS A 227 -11.45 -4.61 8.22
C HIS A 227 -11.27 -5.61 9.37
N LEU A 228 -10.31 -6.49 9.22
CA LEU A 228 -9.97 -7.52 10.19
C LEU A 228 -8.66 -7.13 10.89
N ALA A 229 -8.59 -7.32 12.20
CA ALA A 229 -7.35 -7.19 12.95
C ALA A 229 -7.24 -8.31 13.98
N SER A 230 -6.02 -8.59 14.44
CA SER A 230 -5.81 -9.52 15.56
C SER A 230 -6.46 -8.99 16.83
N GLU A 231 -6.30 -7.71 17.14
CA GLU A 231 -6.84 -7.08 18.31
C GLU A 231 -7.72 -5.87 17.97
N LYS A 232 -8.67 -5.58 18.88
CA LYS A 232 -9.59 -4.44 18.73
C LYS A 232 -8.86 -3.08 18.71
N THR A 233 -7.71 -2.97 19.34
CA THR A 233 -6.90 -1.76 19.42
C THR A 233 -6.40 -1.28 18.07
N PHE A 234 -6.17 -2.17 17.11
CA PHE A 234 -5.77 -1.82 15.74
C PHE A 234 -6.97 -1.36 14.88
N LEU A 235 -8.17 -1.72 15.28
CA LEU A 235 -9.40 -1.25 14.63
C LEU A 235 -9.88 0.07 15.23
N SER A 236 -9.95 0.17 16.57
CA SER A 236 -10.64 1.25 17.29
C SER A 236 -9.69 2.38 17.72
N GLY A 237 -10.29 3.51 18.11
CA GLY A 237 -9.59 4.69 18.59
C GLY A 237 -9.03 5.55 17.45
N ASP A 238 -8.43 6.69 17.82
CA ASP A 238 -7.92 7.69 16.88
C ASP A 238 -6.79 7.18 15.99
N LYS A 239 -6.04 6.18 16.47
CA LYS A 239 -4.94 5.55 15.72
C LYS A 239 -5.39 4.37 14.90
N GLY A 240 -6.53 3.74 15.21
CA GLY A 240 -7.09 2.60 14.52
C GLY A 240 -7.62 2.96 13.13
N ILE A 241 -7.85 1.94 12.30
CA ILE A 241 -8.36 2.13 10.94
C ILE A 241 -9.81 2.64 10.92
N TRP A 242 -10.60 2.30 11.97
CA TRP A 242 -12.01 2.69 12.06
C TRP A 242 -12.23 4.21 12.07
N GLY A 243 -11.38 4.94 12.80
CA GLY A 243 -11.39 6.40 12.77
C GLY A 243 -11.21 6.97 11.36
N LYS A 244 -10.32 6.35 10.56
CA LYS A 244 -10.05 6.77 9.18
C LYS A 244 -11.21 6.47 8.23
N VAL A 245 -11.91 5.35 8.45
CA VAL A 245 -13.17 5.01 7.74
C VAL A 245 -14.23 6.08 8.02
N LEU A 246 -14.47 6.41 9.29
CA LEU A 246 -15.46 7.40 9.68
C LEU A 246 -15.09 8.80 9.18
N ASP A 247 -13.84 9.22 9.34
CA ASP A 247 -13.34 10.51 8.86
C ASP A 247 -13.55 10.67 7.34
N THR A 248 -13.35 9.60 6.56
CA THR A 248 -13.56 9.64 5.11
C THR A 248 -15.05 9.72 4.77
N LEU A 249 -15.91 8.95 5.45
CA LEU A 249 -17.37 9.02 5.26
C LEU A 249 -17.93 10.39 5.64
N ASP A 250 -17.44 10.97 6.74
CA ASP A 250 -17.84 12.32 7.17
C ASP A 250 -17.41 13.36 6.13
N TRP A 251 -16.18 13.25 5.62
CA TRP A 251 -15.71 14.13 4.55
C TRP A 251 -16.59 14.09 3.29
N ILE A 252 -16.94 12.89 2.83
CA ILE A 252 -17.84 12.74 1.67
C ILE A 252 -19.22 13.35 1.97
N SER A 253 -19.76 13.08 3.16
CA SER A 253 -21.06 13.58 3.58
C SER A 253 -21.12 15.11 3.64
N ASP A 254 -20.04 15.76 4.07
CA ASP A 254 -19.98 17.20 4.26
C ASP A 254 -19.68 17.96 2.97
N ASN A 255 -18.97 17.34 2.02
CA ASN A 255 -18.38 18.04 0.88
C ASN A 255 -18.91 17.58 -0.48
N THR A 256 -19.82 16.59 -0.53
CA THR A 256 -20.43 16.08 -1.77
C THR A 256 -21.96 15.96 -1.64
N PRO A 257 -22.70 15.89 -2.74
CA PRO A 257 -24.15 15.64 -2.70
C PRO A 257 -24.50 14.15 -2.56
N LEU A 258 -23.53 13.28 -2.35
CA LEU A 258 -23.77 11.85 -2.28
C LEU A 258 -24.58 11.46 -1.04
N PRO A 259 -25.32 10.34 -1.06
CA PRO A 259 -26.13 9.90 0.07
C PRO A 259 -25.33 9.80 1.36
N ARG A 260 -25.80 10.48 2.42
CA ARG A 260 -25.10 10.58 3.71
C ARG A 260 -25.82 9.96 4.89
N MET A 261 -27.08 9.56 4.71
CA MET A 261 -27.87 8.96 5.79
C MET A 261 -27.29 7.60 6.17
N ARG A 262 -27.25 7.31 7.46
CA ARG A 262 -26.69 6.07 8.02
C ARG A 262 -27.73 5.37 8.87
N LEU A 263 -28.06 4.15 8.50
CA LEU A 263 -28.86 3.22 9.32
C LEU A 263 -28.07 2.82 10.57
N VAL A 264 -26.75 2.61 10.43
CA VAL A 264 -25.81 2.36 11.52
C VAL A 264 -24.68 3.34 11.38
N ASP A 265 -24.39 4.13 12.45
CA ASP A 265 -23.48 5.28 12.40
C ASP A 265 -22.01 4.97 12.71
N GLY A 266 -21.70 3.76 13.16
CA GLY A 266 -20.35 3.33 13.51
C GLY A 266 -19.83 3.81 14.87
N LYS A 267 -20.61 4.57 15.64
CA LYS A 267 -20.14 5.16 16.90
C LYS A 267 -20.15 4.17 18.06
N ARG A 268 -21.13 3.26 18.10
CA ARG A 268 -21.31 2.28 19.19
C ARG A 268 -20.79 0.90 18.82
N ALA A 269 -20.91 0.52 17.56
CA ALA A 269 -20.43 -0.74 17.00
C ALA A 269 -19.46 -0.43 15.86
N MET A 270 -18.55 -1.37 15.54
CA MET A 270 -17.69 -1.26 14.35
C MET A 270 -18.45 -1.72 13.12
N GLU A 271 -19.55 -1.02 12.86
CA GLU A 271 -20.45 -1.24 11.72
C GLU A 271 -21.00 0.10 11.26
N VAL A 272 -20.87 0.39 9.97
CA VAL A 272 -21.56 1.51 9.32
C VAL A 272 -22.39 0.95 8.18
N GLN A 273 -23.64 1.37 8.06
CA GLN A 273 -24.48 1.09 6.91
C GLN A 273 -25.09 2.39 6.38
N LEU A 274 -24.91 2.67 5.10
CA LEU A 274 -25.51 3.82 4.43
C LEU A 274 -26.97 3.49 4.05
N GLY A 275 -27.87 4.36 4.41
CA GLY A 275 -29.30 4.21 4.12
C GLY A 275 -30.19 4.84 5.18
N TYR A 276 -31.50 4.62 5.05
CA TYR A 276 -32.50 5.07 6.02
C TYR A 276 -33.64 4.06 6.07
N GLU A 277 -34.40 4.10 7.14
CA GLU A 277 -35.61 3.31 7.32
C GLU A 277 -36.82 4.24 7.22
N ASP A 278 -37.84 3.85 6.48
CA ASP A 278 -39.11 4.57 6.37
C ASP A 278 -40.04 4.25 7.56
N ASP A 279 -41.18 4.95 7.64
CA ASP A 279 -42.16 4.80 8.72
C ASP A 279 -42.82 3.40 8.77
N TYR A 280 -42.62 2.59 7.73
CA TYR A 280 -43.17 1.22 7.61
C TYR A 280 -42.10 0.14 7.83
N GLY A 281 -40.86 0.55 8.22
CA GLY A 281 -39.74 -0.37 8.44
C GLY A 281 -39.04 -0.82 7.14
N GLY A 282 -39.33 -0.20 6.01
CA GLY A 282 -38.64 -0.41 4.75
C GLY A 282 -37.26 0.27 4.73
N ARG A 283 -36.22 -0.47 4.32
CA ARG A 283 -34.87 0.07 4.23
C ARG A 283 -34.54 0.55 2.82
N HIS A 284 -34.02 1.75 2.71
CA HIS A 284 -33.77 2.45 1.46
C HIS A 284 -32.38 3.08 1.43
N GLY A 285 -31.93 3.47 0.23
CA GLY A 285 -30.65 4.10 -0.02
C GLY A 285 -29.61 3.13 -0.56
N LEU A 286 -28.33 3.37 -0.31
CA LEU A 286 -27.23 2.55 -0.84
C LEU A 286 -27.18 1.17 -0.19
N LEU A 287 -27.56 1.03 1.07
CA LEU A 287 -27.58 -0.21 1.88
C LEU A 287 -26.23 -0.95 1.93
N SER A 288 -25.17 -0.31 1.48
CA SER A 288 -23.80 -0.82 1.56
C SER A 288 -23.24 -0.62 2.96
N SER A 289 -22.34 -1.51 3.39
CA SER A 289 -21.83 -1.51 4.75
C SER A 289 -20.33 -1.75 4.84
N VAL A 290 -19.76 -1.38 5.99
CA VAL A 290 -18.40 -1.72 6.38
C VAL A 290 -18.39 -2.21 7.83
N PHE A 291 -17.59 -3.23 8.11
CA PHE A 291 -17.46 -3.87 9.40
C PHE A 291 -16.01 -3.91 9.86
N GLY A 292 -15.79 -3.69 11.16
CA GLY A 292 -14.52 -3.96 11.83
C GLY A 292 -14.63 -5.18 12.73
N ILE A 293 -13.81 -6.21 12.51
CA ILE A 293 -13.86 -7.48 13.25
C ILE A 293 -12.49 -7.80 13.85
N SER A 294 -12.43 -7.93 15.18
CA SER A 294 -11.25 -8.45 15.87
C SER A 294 -11.32 -9.97 15.95
N LEU A 295 -10.33 -10.65 15.37
CA LEU A 295 -10.28 -12.11 15.37
C LEU A 295 -9.69 -12.67 16.66
N LYS A 296 -8.79 -11.94 17.36
CA LYS A 296 -8.01 -12.45 18.49
C LYS A 296 -7.37 -13.79 18.12
N ASP A 297 -7.49 -14.78 18.98
CA ASP A 297 -6.97 -16.14 18.76
C ASP A 297 -7.93 -17.05 17.98
N ASN A 298 -9.09 -16.53 17.58
CA ASN A 298 -10.13 -17.31 16.90
C ASN A 298 -10.29 -16.92 15.43
N PRO A 299 -9.58 -17.59 14.50
CA PRO A 299 -9.72 -17.36 13.07
C PRO A 299 -11.10 -17.71 12.51
N ASP A 300 -11.88 -18.54 13.23
CA ASP A 300 -13.23 -18.92 12.79
C ASP A 300 -14.26 -17.78 12.84
N LYS A 301 -13.94 -16.67 13.55
CA LYS A 301 -14.75 -15.43 13.46
C LYS A 301 -14.75 -14.82 12.07
N ALA A 302 -13.79 -15.16 11.23
CA ALA A 302 -13.74 -14.78 9.84
C ALA A 302 -14.68 -15.59 8.93
N ARG A 303 -15.32 -16.66 9.44
CA ARG A 303 -16.28 -17.46 8.67
C ARG A 303 -17.49 -16.63 8.28
N GLY A 304 -17.87 -16.73 7.00
CA GLY A 304 -19.01 -16.00 6.46
C GLY A 304 -18.73 -14.54 6.12
N VAL A 305 -17.51 -14.04 6.34
CA VAL A 305 -17.08 -12.75 5.86
C VAL A 305 -16.94 -12.82 4.34
N ARG A 306 -17.80 -12.11 3.63
CA ARG A 306 -17.91 -12.16 2.16
C ARG A 306 -18.21 -10.77 1.64
N GLY A 307 -17.37 -10.26 0.73
CA GLY A 307 -17.59 -8.92 0.19
C GLY A 307 -16.48 -8.46 -0.77
N PRO A 308 -16.62 -7.29 -1.37
CA PRO A 308 -15.67 -6.76 -2.35
C PRO A 308 -14.30 -6.45 -1.77
N LEU A 309 -14.21 -6.20 -0.45
CA LEU A 309 -12.94 -5.97 0.25
C LEU A 309 -12.91 -6.68 1.60
N ILE A 310 -11.88 -7.50 1.83
CA ILE A 310 -11.51 -8.06 3.12
C ILE A 310 -10.07 -7.66 3.40
N HIS A 311 -9.90 -6.71 4.30
CA HIS A 311 -8.60 -6.16 4.63
C HIS A 311 -8.12 -6.67 6.00
N TYR A 312 -6.90 -7.19 6.06
CA TYR A 312 -6.19 -7.60 7.27
C TYR A 312 -5.22 -6.50 7.69
N GLU A 313 -5.54 -5.79 8.75
CA GLU A 313 -4.71 -4.71 9.31
C GLU A 313 -3.63 -5.27 10.22
N GLU A 314 -2.37 -4.87 10.01
CA GLU A 314 -1.17 -5.33 10.73
C GLU A 314 -1.11 -6.87 10.81
N ASP A 315 -1.05 -7.48 9.65
CA ASP A 315 -1.20 -8.92 9.45
C ASP A 315 -0.11 -9.77 10.16
N GLY A 316 1.07 -9.23 10.39
CA GLY A 316 2.12 -9.88 11.17
C GLY A 316 1.75 -10.17 12.63
N LEU A 317 0.68 -9.54 13.13
CA LEU A 317 0.19 -9.72 14.51
C LEU A 317 -0.87 -10.81 14.66
N PHE A 318 -1.28 -11.45 13.56
CA PHE A 318 -2.27 -12.52 13.62
C PHE A 318 -1.62 -13.86 14.00
N PRO A 319 -1.94 -14.45 15.14
CA PRO A 319 -1.35 -15.73 15.56
C PRO A 319 -1.61 -16.88 14.57
N ASN A 320 -2.73 -16.81 13.85
CA ASN A 320 -3.19 -17.83 12.91
C ASN A 320 -3.59 -17.21 11.55
N LEU A 321 -2.78 -16.30 11.01
CA LEU A 321 -3.07 -15.59 9.78
C LEU A 321 -3.39 -16.54 8.61
N GLU A 322 -2.57 -17.56 8.41
CA GLU A 322 -2.72 -18.54 7.33
C GLU A 322 -4.10 -19.25 7.40
N LYS A 323 -4.52 -19.64 8.61
CA LYS A 323 -5.84 -20.26 8.80
C LYS A 323 -6.98 -19.27 8.53
N ALA A 324 -6.88 -18.03 9.02
CA ALA A 324 -7.88 -17.00 8.78
C ALA A 324 -7.99 -16.65 7.30
N TRP A 325 -6.85 -16.53 6.60
CA TRP A 325 -6.77 -16.32 5.17
C TRP A 325 -7.48 -17.41 4.38
N ASN A 326 -7.16 -18.67 4.65
CA ASN A 326 -7.76 -19.81 3.95
C ASN A 326 -9.27 -19.97 4.22
N VAL A 327 -9.73 -19.58 5.40
CA VAL A 327 -11.17 -19.56 5.74
C VAL A 327 -11.89 -18.50 4.89
N ASN A 328 -11.35 -17.28 4.80
CA ASN A 328 -11.97 -16.20 4.04
C ASN A 328 -11.85 -16.40 2.54
N ARG A 329 -10.75 -16.97 2.07
CA ARG A 329 -10.54 -17.28 0.67
C ARG A 329 -11.69 -18.11 0.09
N LYS A 330 -12.13 -19.14 0.82
CA LYS A 330 -13.31 -19.94 0.45
C LYS A 330 -14.63 -19.16 0.41
N ALA A 331 -14.69 -18.00 1.07
CA ALA A 331 -15.87 -17.16 1.07
C ALA A 331 -15.91 -16.16 -0.10
N VAL A 332 -14.78 -15.89 -0.73
CA VAL A 332 -14.64 -14.94 -1.86
C VAL A 332 -14.25 -15.59 -3.18
N GLU A 333 -13.98 -16.90 -3.18
CA GLU A 333 -13.67 -17.70 -4.36
C GLU A 333 -14.68 -18.83 -4.49
N ASP A 334 -15.22 -19.05 -5.69
CA ASP A 334 -16.11 -20.17 -6.00
C ASP A 334 -15.83 -20.67 -7.42
N GLY A 335 -15.59 -21.99 -7.56
CA GLY A 335 -15.40 -22.63 -8.87
C GLY A 335 -14.28 -22.05 -9.73
N GLY A 336 -13.25 -21.46 -9.11
CA GLY A 336 -12.14 -20.79 -9.81
C GLY A 336 -12.42 -19.33 -10.17
N VAL A 337 -13.57 -18.79 -9.77
CA VAL A 337 -13.93 -17.37 -9.95
C VAL A 337 -13.78 -16.64 -8.63
N THR A 338 -13.06 -15.54 -8.65
CA THR A 338 -12.88 -14.64 -7.50
C THR A 338 -13.81 -13.44 -7.65
N PHE A 339 -14.69 -13.19 -6.67
CA PHE A 339 -15.64 -12.08 -6.69
C PHE A 339 -15.34 -11.01 -5.63
N GLY A 340 -14.45 -11.27 -4.68
CA GLY A 340 -14.00 -10.34 -3.67
C GLY A 340 -12.48 -10.24 -3.62
N PHE A 341 -11.96 -9.15 -3.07
CA PHE A 341 -10.52 -8.92 -2.96
C PHE A 341 -10.08 -8.96 -1.51
N MET A 342 -9.09 -9.79 -1.22
CA MET A 342 -8.44 -9.85 0.08
C MET A 342 -7.09 -9.12 0.02
N LEU A 343 -6.79 -8.32 1.03
CA LEU A 343 -5.52 -7.61 1.17
C LEU A 343 -4.98 -7.80 2.57
N ALA A 344 -3.81 -8.37 2.69
CA ALA A 344 -3.08 -8.43 3.96
C ALA A 344 -1.86 -7.50 3.91
N GLY A 345 -1.67 -6.70 4.97
CA GLY A 345 -0.53 -5.82 5.05
C GLY A 345 -0.12 -5.51 6.48
N GLY A 346 1.19 -5.46 6.71
CA GLY A 346 1.74 -5.21 8.03
C GLY A 346 3.17 -4.69 8.01
N THR A 347 3.59 -4.15 9.17
CA THR A 347 4.94 -3.66 9.43
C THR A 347 5.69 -4.69 10.28
N GLY A 348 6.96 -4.92 9.99
CA GLY A 348 7.85 -5.77 10.80
C GLY A 348 8.16 -5.19 12.19
N GLY A 349 8.86 -5.97 13.03
CA GLY A 349 9.46 -5.49 14.27
C GLY A 349 8.53 -5.34 15.47
N THR A 350 7.27 -5.77 15.42
CA THR A 350 6.38 -5.73 16.57
C THR A 350 6.72 -6.86 17.55
N GLU A 351 6.97 -6.51 18.80
CA GLU A 351 7.29 -7.46 19.87
C GLU A 351 6.11 -8.43 20.09
N GLY A 352 6.40 -9.72 20.27
CA GLY A 352 5.41 -10.77 20.47
C GLY A 352 4.67 -11.23 19.21
N ALA A 353 5.00 -10.67 18.04
CA ALA A 353 4.36 -11.04 16.78
C ALA A 353 5.02 -12.26 16.15
N SER A 354 4.20 -13.20 15.69
CA SER A 354 4.65 -14.33 14.86
C SER A 354 4.47 -13.98 13.39
N PHE A 355 5.52 -13.47 12.75
CA PHE A 355 5.48 -13.14 11.32
C PHE A 355 5.44 -14.35 10.38
N GLU A 356 5.44 -15.58 10.90
CA GLU A 356 5.48 -16.79 10.08
C GLU A 356 4.35 -16.84 9.03
N GLY A 357 3.11 -16.51 9.42
CA GLY A 357 1.99 -16.47 8.49
C GLY A 357 2.15 -15.36 7.44
N SER A 358 2.60 -14.17 7.85
CA SER A 358 2.84 -13.04 6.97
C SER A 358 3.96 -13.32 5.98
N GLU A 359 5.07 -13.92 6.44
CA GLU A 359 6.21 -14.36 5.63
C GLU A 359 5.79 -15.43 4.60
N LYS A 360 5.01 -16.44 5.02
CA LYS A 360 4.49 -17.48 4.10
C LYS A 360 3.61 -16.89 3.00
N LEU A 361 2.68 -15.99 3.34
CA LEU A 361 1.83 -15.33 2.37
C LEU A 361 2.65 -14.49 1.38
N PHE A 362 3.71 -13.85 1.84
CA PHE A 362 4.55 -12.99 1.03
C PHE A 362 5.43 -13.77 0.04
N TYR A 363 6.14 -14.80 0.52
CA TYR A 363 7.11 -15.56 -0.30
C TYR A 363 6.50 -16.77 -1.05
N ASN A 364 5.25 -17.16 -0.72
CA ASN A 364 4.57 -18.26 -1.42
C ASN A 364 3.22 -17.81 -2.00
N PRO A 365 3.18 -16.73 -2.79
CA PRO A 365 1.93 -16.11 -3.22
C PRO A 365 1.00 -17.09 -3.96
N ASN A 366 1.53 -17.99 -4.77
CA ASN A 366 0.74 -18.97 -5.52
C ASN A 366 -0.06 -19.93 -4.61
N ALA A 367 0.48 -20.32 -3.45
CA ALA A 367 -0.18 -21.23 -2.53
C ALA A 367 -1.46 -20.60 -1.91
N TYR A 368 -1.52 -19.27 -1.87
CA TYR A 368 -2.58 -18.51 -1.21
C TYR A 368 -3.44 -17.70 -2.18
N ASN A 369 -3.33 -17.94 -3.48
CA ASN A 369 -3.98 -17.15 -4.55
C ASN A 369 -3.67 -15.66 -4.45
N ILE A 370 -2.44 -15.31 -4.10
CA ILE A 370 -1.93 -13.95 -4.05
C ILE A 370 -1.25 -13.63 -5.38
N TYR A 371 -1.40 -12.40 -5.84
CA TYR A 371 -0.69 -11.90 -7.00
C TYR A 371 0.80 -11.80 -6.70
N GLY A 372 1.58 -12.69 -7.31
CA GLY A 372 3.03 -12.74 -7.19
C GLY A 372 3.69 -11.92 -8.28
N ILE A 373 4.68 -11.13 -7.89
CA ILE A 373 5.56 -10.40 -8.78
C ILE A 373 6.98 -10.93 -8.66
N THR A 374 7.79 -10.74 -9.69
CA THR A 374 9.22 -11.10 -9.61
C THR A 374 9.85 -10.45 -8.38
N ASN A 375 10.54 -11.27 -7.58
CA ASN A 375 11.23 -10.78 -6.39
C ASN A 375 12.48 -9.99 -6.78
N VAL A 376 12.35 -8.68 -6.81
CA VAL A 376 13.42 -7.70 -7.06
C VAL A 376 13.87 -7.00 -5.79
N TYR A 377 13.28 -7.36 -4.64
CA TYR A 377 13.42 -6.64 -3.38
C TYR A 377 14.48 -7.23 -2.44
N ASP A 378 14.72 -8.53 -2.55
CA ASP A 378 15.73 -9.21 -1.74
C ASP A 378 17.12 -9.03 -2.32
N LYS A 379 18.16 -9.20 -1.48
CA LYS A 379 19.55 -9.13 -1.94
C LYS A 379 19.86 -10.29 -2.89
N ASN A 380 20.62 -9.99 -3.95
CA ASN A 380 21.15 -10.97 -4.90
C ASN A 380 20.12 -11.90 -5.53
N THR A 381 18.91 -11.38 -5.78
CA THR A 381 17.87 -12.16 -6.47
C THR A 381 18.26 -12.36 -7.95
N ASN A 382 17.97 -13.55 -8.47
CA ASN A 382 18.20 -13.92 -9.87
C ASN A 382 16.95 -13.76 -10.76
N GLY A 383 15.85 -13.23 -10.21
CA GLY A 383 14.57 -13.03 -10.92
C GLY A 383 13.72 -14.31 -11.10
N GLU A 384 14.12 -15.45 -10.50
CA GLU A 384 13.39 -16.73 -10.61
C GLU A 384 12.29 -16.87 -9.55
N THR A 385 12.40 -16.16 -8.43
CA THR A 385 11.44 -16.21 -7.34
C THR A 385 10.37 -15.14 -7.47
N ILE A 386 9.21 -15.39 -6.88
CA ILE A 386 8.10 -14.44 -6.82
C ILE A 386 7.73 -14.14 -5.36
N CYS A 387 7.21 -12.93 -5.13
CA CYS A 387 6.77 -12.50 -3.82
C CYS A 387 5.56 -11.55 -3.92
N GLY A 388 5.00 -11.14 -2.78
CA GLY A 388 4.04 -10.04 -2.70
C GLY A 388 4.70 -8.68 -2.96
N PHE A 389 3.92 -7.60 -2.83
CA PHE A 389 4.46 -6.24 -2.96
C PHE A 389 5.22 -5.83 -1.69
N PHE A 390 6.40 -5.22 -1.87
CA PHE A 390 7.20 -4.69 -0.78
C PHE A 390 7.36 -3.18 -0.89
N TRP A 391 7.11 -2.50 0.23
CA TRP A 391 7.34 -1.06 0.37
C TRP A 391 8.48 -0.79 1.33
N GLY A 392 9.68 -0.62 0.81
CA GLY A 392 10.90 -0.38 1.59
C GLY A 392 11.02 1.05 2.13
N ALA A 393 11.87 1.23 3.13
CA ALA A 393 12.10 2.51 3.81
C ALA A 393 12.72 3.59 2.91
N TYR A 394 13.20 3.23 1.73
CA TYR A 394 13.74 4.13 0.72
C TYR A 394 12.67 4.73 -0.19
N LEU A 395 11.42 4.24 -0.17
CA LEU A 395 10.32 4.82 -0.92
C LEU A 395 9.58 5.88 -0.08
N ASN A 396 9.57 7.11 -0.59
CA ASN A 396 8.83 8.24 -0.02
C ASN A 396 9.14 8.55 1.46
N ARG A 397 10.39 8.30 1.89
CA ARG A 397 10.89 8.74 3.19
C ARG A 397 10.76 10.25 3.32
N HIS A 398 10.39 10.73 4.50
CA HIS A 398 10.24 12.15 4.77
C HIS A 398 11.51 12.93 4.37
N ASN A 399 11.35 14.05 3.67
CA ASN A 399 12.42 14.86 3.09
C ASN A 399 13.34 14.19 2.04
N CYS A 400 13.00 12.97 1.61
CA CYS A 400 13.76 12.22 0.61
C CYS A 400 12.90 11.93 -0.63
N TYR A 401 12.07 12.86 -1.06
CA TYR A 401 11.30 12.76 -2.31
C TYR A 401 11.02 14.14 -2.89
N ASP A 402 10.87 14.21 -4.19
CA ASP A 402 10.40 15.41 -4.87
C ASP A 402 8.91 15.64 -4.63
N LEU A 403 8.54 16.84 -4.24
CA LEU A 403 7.15 17.18 -3.92
C LEU A 403 6.26 17.28 -5.15
N ALA A 404 6.83 17.54 -6.32
CA ALA A 404 6.09 17.73 -7.56
C ALA A 404 5.79 16.40 -8.26
N SER A 405 6.75 15.48 -8.29
CA SER A 405 6.63 14.18 -8.95
C SER A 405 6.34 13.01 -7.98
N GLY A 406 6.54 13.21 -6.68
CA GLY A 406 6.48 12.13 -5.68
C GLY A 406 7.63 11.13 -5.81
N GLU A 407 8.62 11.39 -6.66
CA GLU A 407 9.76 10.52 -6.87
C GLU A 407 10.69 10.52 -5.66
N SER A 408 11.14 9.33 -5.25
CA SER A 408 12.02 9.16 -4.10
C SER A 408 13.48 9.43 -4.45
N ASP A 409 14.17 10.23 -3.63
CA ASP A 409 15.63 10.25 -3.56
C ASP A 409 16.08 9.03 -2.74
N VAL A 410 16.24 7.92 -3.43
CA VAL A 410 16.53 6.62 -2.83
C VAL A 410 17.89 6.60 -2.14
N ILE A 411 18.90 7.25 -2.74
CA ILE A 411 20.25 7.30 -2.18
C ILE A 411 20.24 8.08 -0.87
N LYS A 412 19.61 9.25 -0.85
CA LYS A 412 19.46 10.04 0.39
C LYS A 412 18.70 9.26 1.46
N ALA A 413 17.60 8.60 1.09
CA ALA A 413 16.81 7.80 2.02
C ALA A 413 17.61 6.63 2.61
N LEU A 414 18.40 5.92 1.79
CA LEU A 414 19.29 4.85 2.27
C LEU A 414 20.34 5.38 3.24
N ILE A 415 20.96 6.53 2.93
CA ILE A 415 21.94 7.17 3.82
C ILE A 415 21.30 7.48 5.17
N GLU A 416 20.12 8.11 5.20
CA GLU A 416 19.43 8.45 6.44
C GLU A 416 19.06 7.19 7.25
N VAL A 417 18.54 6.14 6.59
CA VAL A 417 18.19 4.87 7.28
C VAL A 417 19.43 4.21 7.85
N CYS A 418 20.54 4.13 7.09
CA CYS A 418 21.78 3.52 7.57
C CYS A 418 22.45 4.35 8.68
N GLN A 419 22.38 5.69 8.62
CA GLN A 419 22.83 6.56 9.71
C GLN A 419 22.03 6.36 11.00
N ASP A 420 20.70 6.30 10.90
CA ASP A 420 19.82 6.00 12.05
C ASP A 420 20.15 4.64 12.67
N ARG A 421 20.40 3.63 11.85
CA ARG A 421 20.81 2.28 12.30
C ARG A 421 22.17 2.29 12.97
N TYR A 422 23.14 3.02 12.40
CA TYR A 422 24.44 3.21 12.97
C TYR A 422 24.37 3.87 14.36
N LEU A 423 23.58 4.93 14.49
CA LEU A 423 23.36 5.59 15.78
C LEU A 423 22.74 4.66 16.81
N VAL A 424 21.72 3.89 16.45
CA VAL A 424 21.09 2.90 17.36
C VAL A 424 22.10 1.84 17.77
N LYS A 425 22.90 1.31 16.85
CA LYS A 425 23.90 0.27 17.12
C LYS A 425 24.92 0.71 18.18
N TYR A 426 25.38 1.99 18.13
CA TYR A 426 26.42 2.48 19.01
C TYR A 426 25.92 3.26 20.24
N SER A 427 24.63 3.61 20.30
CA SER A 427 24.05 4.34 21.43
C SER A 427 23.16 3.49 22.32
N SER A 428 22.62 2.37 21.82
CA SER A 428 21.72 1.51 22.58
C SER A 428 22.49 0.48 23.42
N SER A 429 22.07 0.30 24.66
CA SER A 429 22.52 -0.81 25.51
C SER A 429 21.75 -2.12 25.25
N ASP A 430 20.63 -2.07 24.50
CA ASP A 430 19.84 -3.24 24.11
C ASP A 430 20.32 -3.78 22.78
N SER A 431 20.87 -5.00 22.77
CA SER A 431 21.33 -5.69 21.56
C SER A 431 20.21 -5.96 20.54
N ARG A 432 18.94 -5.94 20.96
CA ARG A 432 17.78 -6.12 20.07
C ARG A 432 17.34 -4.84 19.36
N ALA A 433 17.77 -3.68 19.85
CA ALA A 433 17.34 -2.39 19.32
C ALA A 433 17.64 -2.23 17.82
N ILE A 434 18.79 -2.71 17.35
CA ILE A 434 19.15 -2.66 15.94
C ILE A 434 18.29 -3.60 15.07
N THR A 435 18.00 -4.80 15.56
CA THR A 435 17.12 -5.76 14.86
C THR A 435 15.70 -5.20 14.74
N GLN A 436 15.17 -4.62 15.82
CA GLN A 436 13.87 -3.96 15.80
C GLN A 436 13.86 -2.76 14.83
N LYS A 437 14.90 -1.92 14.86
CA LYS A 437 15.02 -0.78 13.94
C LYS A 437 15.05 -1.23 12.48
N LYS A 438 15.82 -2.28 12.14
CA LYS A 438 15.85 -2.88 10.81
C LYS A 438 14.46 -3.39 10.38
N ALA A 439 13.74 -4.06 11.24
CA ALA A 439 12.43 -4.60 10.94
C ALA A 439 11.35 -3.51 10.79
N GLU A 440 11.38 -2.45 11.60
CA GLU A 440 10.43 -1.32 11.49
C GLU A 440 10.70 -0.41 10.29
N GLU A 441 11.98 -0.16 9.96
CA GLU A 441 12.43 0.64 8.82
C GLU A 441 13.23 -0.25 7.85
N CYS A 442 12.54 -1.25 7.31
CA CYS A 442 13.12 -2.29 6.48
C CYS A 442 13.51 -1.78 5.08
N ILE A 443 14.71 -2.18 4.63
CA ILE A 443 15.21 -1.95 3.26
C ILE A 443 14.91 -3.16 2.38
N THR A 444 14.88 -4.36 2.96
CA THR A 444 14.54 -5.60 2.26
C THR A 444 13.38 -6.33 2.96
N PRO A 445 12.66 -7.20 2.26
CA PRO A 445 11.61 -8.02 2.88
C PRO A 445 12.11 -8.90 4.04
N GLN A 446 13.33 -9.46 3.91
CA GLN A 446 13.91 -10.28 4.98
C GLN A 446 14.05 -9.49 6.28
N GLU A 447 14.39 -8.20 6.20
CA GLU A 447 14.47 -7.35 7.39
C GLU A 447 13.09 -7.16 8.06
N ALA A 448 12.03 -7.04 7.25
CA ALA A 448 10.66 -6.87 7.77
C ALA A 448 10.17 -8.09 8.56
N VAL A 449 10.61 -9.31 8.18
CA VAL A 449 10.20 -10.57 8.82
C VAL A 449 11.20 -11.08 9.87
N MET A 450 12.20 -10.28 10.23
CA MET A 450 13.13 -10.62 11.31
C MET A 450 12.40 -10.79 12.63
N ARG A 451 12.67 -11.91 13.32
CA ARG A 451 12.15 -12.17 14.68
C ARG A 451 12.99 -11.40 15.68
N THR A 452 12.34 -10.62 16.52
CA THR A 452 12.99 -9.84 17.59
C THR A 452 13.05 -10.57 18.92
N GLU A 453 12.36 -11.71 19.05
CA GLU A 453 12.26 -12.47 20.29
C GLU A 453 12.96 -13.83 20.24
N GLY A 454 13.48 -14.24 21.38
CA GLY A 454 13.79 -15.64 21.72
C GLY A 454 15.18 -16.16 21.35
N THR A 455 16.10 -15.34 20.84
CA THR A 455 17.48 -15.80 20.59
C THR A 455 18.52 -14.96 21.33
N VAL A 456 19.44 -15.64 21.99
CA VAL A 456 20.65 -15.05 22.59
C VAL A 456 21.66 -14.63 21.52
N PHE A 457 21.42 -15.03 20.25
CA PHE A 457 22.30 -14.79 19.13
C PHE A 457 21.79 -13.63 18.25
N PRO A 458 22.65 -12.84 17.62
CA PRO A 458 22.28 -11.80 16.68
C PRO A 458 21.64 -12.42 15.43
N VAL A 459 20.31 -12.35 15.36
CA VAL A 459 19.49 -13.00 14.30
C VAL A 459 19.81 -12.45 12.92
N SER A 460 20.16 -11.15 12.82
CA SER A 460 20.58 -10.51 11.58
C SER A 460 21.80 -11.20 10.98
N ASP A 461 22.84 -11.40 11.79
CA ASP A 461 24.11 -11.97 11.33
C ASP A 461 23.96 -13.45 10.97
N LEU A 462 23.09 -14.17 11.71
CA LEU A 462 22.79 -15.57 11.40
C LEU A 462 21.98 -15.73 10.12
N LYS A 463 21.02 -14.85 9.83
CA LYS A 463 20.28 -14.87 8.54
C LYS A 463 21.19 -14.54 7.37
N GLU A 464 22.02 -13.51 7.47
CA GLU A 464 23.03 -13.19 6.46
C GLU A 464 23.97 -14.38 6.20
N TYR A 465 24.38 -15.06 7.28
CA TYR A 465 25.25 -16.23 7.17
C TYR A 465 24.54 -17.43 6.51
N LEU A 466 23.27 -17.66 6.85
CA LEU A 466 22.45 -18.69 6.22
C LEU A 466 22.19 -18.41 4.73
N GLU A 467 21.99 -17.17 4.35
CA GLU A 467 21.87 -16.75 2.95
C GLU A 467 23.16 -17.02 2.18
N GLN A 468 24.32 -16.65 2.75
CA GLN A 468 25.62 -16.93 2.16
C GLN A 468 25.87 -18.45 2.01
N ILE A 469 25.43 -19.25 3.00
CA ILE A 469 25.54 -20.73 2.93
C ILE A 469 24.60 -21.28 1.85
N SER A 470 23.38 -20.76 1.72
CA SER A 470 22.41 -21.20 0.71
C SER A 470 22.95 -20.98 -0.71
N VAL A 471 23.46 -19.78 -0.98
CA VAL A 471 24.10 -19.44 -2.25
C VAL A 471 25.33 -20.30 -2.53
N ARG A 472 26.17 -20.53 -1.52
CA ARG A 472 27.36 -21.42 -1.65
C ARG A 472 26.96 -22.88 -1.83
N ARG A 473 25.89 -23.34 -1.20
CA ARG A 473 25.39 -24.70 -1.34
C ARG A 473 24.85 -24.97 -2.74
N GLU A 474 24.14 -24.02 -3.33
CA GLU A 474 23.66 -24.13 -4.71
C GLU A 474 24.82 -24.09 -5.71
N ALA A 475 25.81 -23.21 -5.50
CA ALA A 475 27.04 -23.21 -6.31
C ALA A 475 27.84 -24.53 -6.15
N PHE A 476 27.96 -25.04 -4.92
CA PHE A 476 28.64 -26.30 -4.64
C PHE A 476 27.90 -27.50 -5.25
N LEU A 477 26.57 -27.51 -5.22
CA LEU A 477 25.76 -28.56 -5.89
C LEU A 477 25.89 -28.46 -7.41
N ALA A 478 25.90 -27.24 -7.97
CA ALA A 478 26.09 -27.03 -9.41
C ALA A 478 27.51 -27.52 -9.89
N GLU A 479 28.55 -27.27 -9.10
CA GLU A 479 29.92 -27.74 -9.43
C GLU A 479 30.10 -29.24 -9.29
N HIS A 480 29.33 -29.95 -8.45
CA HIS A 480 29.48 -31.39 -8.19
C HIS A 480 28.52 -32.30 -8.96
N TYR A 481 27.49 -31.74 -9.63
CA TYR A 481 26.53 -32.51 -10.43
C TYR A 481 26.75 -32.40 -11.96
N VAL A 482 27.80 -31.74 -12.41
CA VAL A 482 28.17 -31.66 -13.85
C VAL A 482 29.25 -32.69 -14.23
N GLY A 483 29.29 -33.81 -13.55
CA GLY A 483 30.28 -34.82 -13.83
C GLY A 483 29.82 -36.24 -13.49
N ASP A 484 28.88 -36.77 -14.27
CA ASP A 484 28.78 -38.21 -14.58
C ASP A 484 27.94 -38.40 -15.85
#